data_e97e0e60dd07f9c867d6bcd07bc8190e
#
_entry.id   e97e0e60dd07f9c867d6bcd07bc8190e
#
_cell.length_a   1.000
_cell.length_b   1.000
_cell.length_c   1.000
_cell.angle_alpha   90.00
_cell.angle_beta   90.00
_cell.angle_gamma   90.00
#
_symmetry.space_group_name_H-M   'P 1'
#
loop_
_entity.id
_entity.type
_entity.pdbx_description
1 polymer ?
#
loop_
_entity_poly.entity_id
_entity_poly.type
_entity_poly.pdbx_seq_one_letter_code
_entity_poly.pdbx_strand_id
1 'polypeptide(L)'
;MNEFVLVKKKPIFGICVGMQLFAKTGYESQETKGFGWIDGEVRKINNMNKKLKLPHMGWNEIELKKDCFLFSNVKNKSHMYFIHSYEFMTKQKDCIVATTNYGNSITVSVVKENIVGTQFHPEKSQKNGLIILENFLKWEF
;
A
#
# COMPACT_ATOMS: atom_id res chain seq x y z
N MET A 1 -6.34 -3.74 18.89
CA MET A 1 -5.94 -2.87 17.77
C MET A 1 -7.06 -1.97 17.30
N ASN A 2 -8.28 -2.47 17.04
CA ASN A 2 -9.42 -1.64 16.61
C ASN A 2 -9.70 -0.44 17.54
N GLU A 3 -9.62 -0.61 18.86
CA GLU A 3 -9.81 0.50 19.81
C GLU A 3 -8.80 1.63 19.56
N PHE A 4 -7.51 1.31 19.40
CA PHE A 4 -6.48 2.33 19.17
C PHE A 4 -6.64 3.04 17.82
N VAL A 5 -6.97 2.31 16.77
CA VAL A 5 -7.04 2.85 15.40
C VAL A 5 -8.38 3.55 15.16
N LEU A 6 -9.50 2.88 15.45
CA LEU A 6 -10.81 3.39 15.07
C LEU A 6 -11.42 4.35 16.09
N VAL A 7 -11.18 4.11 17.39
CA VAL A 7 -11.76 4.92 18.47
C VAL A 7 -10.80 6.02 18.91
N LYS A 8 -9.57 5.66 19.28
CA LYS A 8 -8.56 6.63 19.74
C LYS A 8 -7.85 7.36 18.60
N LYS A 9 -8.14 7.00 17.33
CA LYS A 9 -7.57 7.60 16.13
C LYS A 9 -6.04 7.71 16.14
N LYS A 10 -5.36 6.73 16.72
CA LYS A 10 -3.89 6.71 16.68
C LYS A 10 -3.40 6.36 15.28
N PRO A 11 -2.43 7.11 14.74
CA PRO A 11 -1.85 6.83 13.43
C PRO A 11 -1.29 5.40 13.36
N ILE A 12 -1.56 4.73 12.24
CA ILE A 12 -1.02 3.41 11.95
C ILE A 12 -0.44 3.36 10.55
N PHE A 13 0.71 2.71 10.40
CA PHE A 13 1.36 2.48 9.13
C PHE A 13 1.50 0.97 8.87
N GLY A 14 0.79 0.48 7.86
CA GLY A 14 0.89 -0.90 7.39
C GLY A 14 1.84 -1.02 6.19
N ILE A 15 2.89 -1.84 6.33
CA ILE A 15 3.87 -2.08 5.27
C ILE A 15 3.64 -3.48 4.70
N CYS A 16 3.60 -3.62 3.38
CA CYS A 16 3.42 -4.86 2.64
C CYS A 16 2.16 -5.62 3.10
N VAL A 17 2.31 -6.76 3.75
CA VAL A 17 1.20 -7.52 4.35
C VAL A 17 0.42 -6.68 5.36
N GLY A 18 1.07 -5.74 6.05
CA GLY A 18 0.41 -4.82 6.98
C GLY A 18 -0.64 -3.95 6.29
N MET A 19 -0.37 -3.45 5.10
CA MET A 19 -1.36 -2.75 4.28
C MET A 19 -2.50 -3.69 3.86
N GLN A 20 -2.17 -4.91 3.46
CA GLN A 20 -3.16 -5.90 3.02
C GLN A 20 -4.15 -6.28 4.13
N LEU A 21 -3.72 -6.29 5.38
CA LEU A 21 -4.58 -6.55 6.53
C LEU A 21 -5.67 -5.50 6.73
N PHE A 22 -5.57 -4.32 6.14
CA PHE A 22 -6.60 -3.28 6.21
C PHE A 22 -7.85 -3.62 5.41
N ALA A 23 -7.75 -4.53 4.43
CA ALA A 23 -8.88 -5.01 3.64
C ALA A 23 -9.91 -5.76 4.47
N LYS A 24 -11.10 -5.92 3.93
CA LYS A 24 -12.14 -6.79 4.51
C LYS A 24 -11.76 -8.26 4.40
N THR A 25 -11.22 -8.67 3.25
CA THR A 25 -11.02 -10.07 2.91
C THR A 25 -9.74 -10.26 2.11
N GLY A 26 -9.01 -11.31 2.39
CA GLY A 26 -7.88 -11.78 1.60
C GLY A 26 -8.12 -13.19 1.08
N TYR A 27 -7.54 -13.49 -0.10
CA TYR A 27 -7.70 -14.77 -0.82
C TYR A 27 -6.35 -15.42 -1.15
N GLU A 28 -5.42 -15.43 -0.20
CA GLU A 28 -4.10 -16.01 -0.44
C GLU A 28 -4.15 -17.54 -0.50
N SER A 29 -4.49 -18.21 0.57
CA SER A 29 -4.64 -19.68 0.61
C SER A 29 -6.10 -20.08 0.72
N GLN A 30 -6.83 -19.31 1.46
CA GLN A 30 -8.27 -19.45 1.70
C GLN A 30 -8.85 -18.06 1.95
N GLU A 31 -10.15 -17.94 1.92
CA GLU A 31 -10.81 -16.71 2.31
C GLU A 31 -10.54 -16.40 3.78
N THR A 32 -9.89 -15.28 4.03
CA THR A 32 -9.49 -14.84 5.38
C THR A 32 -9.98 -13.41 5.62
N LYS A 33 -10.58 -13.16 6.77
CA LYS A 33 -11.00 -11.81 7.16
C LYS A 33 -9.82 -10.96 7.57
N GLY A 34 -9.73 -9.75 7.01
CA GLY A 34 -8.85 -8.68 7.48
C GLY A 34 -9.52 -7.81 8.54
N PHE A 35 -8.93 -6.64 8.81
CA PHE A 35 -9.50 -5.67 9.75
C PHE A 35 -10.76 -4.96 9.22
N GLY A 36 -10.91 -4.89 7.90
CA GLY A 36 -12.04 -4.21 7.25
C GLY A 36 -12.04 -2.69 7.43
N TRP A 37 -10.90 -2.08 7.70
CA TRP A 37 -10.79 -0.62 7.88
C TRP A 37 -10.94 0.13 6.57
N ILE A 38 -10.52 -0.51 5.47
CA ILE A 38 -10.74 -0.04 4.11
C ILE A 38 -11.55 -1.09 3.36
N ASP A 39 -12.62 -0.65 2.69
CA ASP A 39 -13.46 -1.55 1.91
C ASP A 39 -12.71 -2.03 0.67
N GLY A 40 -12.19 -3.24 0.74
CA GLY A 40 -11.34 -3.81 -0.28
C GLY A 40 -11.06 -5.28 -0.06
N GLU A 41 -10.40 -5.87 -1.03
CA GLU A 41 -10.01 -7.27 -1.06
C GLU A 41 -8.53 -7.40 -1.44
N VAL A 42 -7.89 -8.45 -0.95
CA VAL A 42 -6.54 -8.84 -1.37
C VAL A 42 -6.63 -10.06 -2.26
N ARG A 43 -6.22 -9.90 -3.52
CA ARG A 43 -6.26 -10.97 -4.53
C ARG A 43 -4.91 -11.15 -5.19
N LYS A 44 -4.68 -12.33 -5.74
CA LYS A 44 -3.47 -12.61 -6.52
C LYS A 44 -3.39 -11.67 -7.72
N ILE A 45 -2.21 -11.11 -7.96
CA ILE A 45 -1.96 -10.26 -9.13
C ILE A 45 -2.28 -11.05 -10.39
N ASN A 46 -3.06 -10.44 -11.27
CA ASN A 46 -3.42 -11.06 -12.53
C ASN A 46 -2.22 -11.08 -13.49
N ASN A 47 -1.73 -12.27 -13.79
CA ASN A 47 -0.64 -12.51 -14.74
C ASN A 47 -1.09 -13.25 -15.99
N MET A 48 -2.34 -13.01 -16.45
CA MET A 48 -2.92 -13.73 -17.61
C MET A 48 -2.02 -13.73 -18.85
N ASN A 49 -1.17 -12.76 -19.03
CA ASN A 49 -0.20 -12.71 -20.11
C ASN A 49 1.08 -13.51 -19.85
N LYS A 50 1.11 -14.47 -18.95
CA LYS A 50 2.22 -15.40 -18.61
C LYS A 50 3.66 -14.84 -18.71
N LYS A 51 3.84 -13.60 -19.17
CA LYS A 51 5.11 -12.88 -19.28
C LYS A 51 5.55 -12.22 -17.98
N LEU A 52 4.60 -11.98 -17.07
CA LEU A 52 4.87 -11.38 -15.77
C LEU A 52 5.17 -12.46 -14.76
N LYS A 53 6.33 -12.35 -14.15
CA LYS A 53 6.73 -13.26 -13.07
C LYS A 53 6.06 -12.84 -11.76
N LEU A 54 5.64 -13.80 -10.97
CA LEU A 54 5.24 -13.61 -9.59
C LEU A 54 6.25 -14.31 -8.66
N PRO A 55 6.65 -13.65 -7.57
CA PRO A 55 6.21 -12.34 -7.11
C PRO A 55 6.67 -11.18 -8.00
N HIS A 56 5.93 -10.05 -7.96
CA HIS A 56 6.45 -8.74 -8.35
C HIS A 56 7.57 -8.40 -7.38
N MET A 57 8.80 -8.56 -7.80
CA MET A 57 9.98 -8.43 -6.94
C MET A 57 11.03 -7.54 -7.60
N GLY A 58 11.54 -6.60 -6.83
CA GLY A 58 12.56 -5.65 -7.26
C GLY A 58 12.06 -4.22 -7.30
N TRP A 59 12.79 -3.38 -8.02
CA TRP A 59 12.51 -1.95 -8.14
C TRP A 59 11.49 -1.67 -9.22
N ASN A 60 10.49 -0.86 -8.89
CA ASN A 60 9.52 -0.35 -9.86
C ASN A 60 9.13 1.08 -9.49
N GLU A 61 8.76 1.86 -10.50
CA GLU A 61 8.33 3.24 -10.29
C GLU A 61 6.90 3.31 -9.75
N ILE A 62 6.63 4.29 -8.91
CA ILE A 62 5.28 4.59 -8.42
C ILE A 62 4.72 5.82 -9.12
N GLU A 63 3.42 5.83 -9.34
CA GLU A 63 2.68 6.97 -9.85
C GLU A 63 1.82 7.56 -8.73
N LEU A 64 2.12 8.80 -8.36
CA LEU A 64 1.32 9.53 -7.35
C LEU A 64 0.00 9.98 -7.96
N LYS A 65 -1.11 9.65 -7.31
CA LYS A 65 -2.46 9.95 -7.81
C LYS A 65 -3.01 11.27 -7.29
N LYS A 66 -2.46 11.74 -6.18
CA LYS A 66 -2.83 13.01 -5.57
C LYS A 66 -1.74 13.47 -4.60
N ASP A 67 -1.79 14.74 -4.24
CA ASP A 67 -0.94 15.25 -3.16
C ASP A 67 -1.27 14.56 -1.85
N CYS A 68 -0.24 14.12 -1.16
CA CYS A 68 -0.36 13.43 0.12
C CYS A 68 0.88 13.71 0.98
N PHE A 69 0.65 14.00 2.26
CA PHE A 69 1.73 14.27 3.22
C PHE A 69 2.81 13.17 3.21
N LEU A 70 2.38 11.90 3.04
CA LEU A 70 3.28 10.75 3.05
C LEU A 70 4.37 10.83 1.99
N PHE A 71 4.04 11.41 0.83
CA PHE A 71 4.95 11.56 -0.32
C PHE A 71 5.55 12.97 -0.44
N SER A 72 5.46 13.78 0.61
CA SER A 72 6.13 15.08 0.65
C SER A 72 7.63 14.91 0.39
N ASN A 73 8.20 15.66 -0.56
CA ASN A 73 9.58 15.55 -1.04
C ASN A 73 9.95 14.22 -1.74
N VAL A 74 8.97 13.42 -2.12
CA VAL A 74 9.14 12.25 -3.00
C VAL A 74 8.61 12.61 -4.38
N LYS A 75 9.45 12.50 -5.40
CA LYS A 75 9.05 12.81 -6.78
C LYS A 75 8.12 11.73 -7.35
N ASN A 76 7.16 12.14 -8.17
CA ASN A 76 6.41 11.20 -8.98
C ASN A 76 7.36 10.36 -9.85
N LYS A 77 7.04 9.08 -10.05
CA LYS A 77 7.90 8.09 -10.73
C LYS A 77 9.19 7.72 -9.99
N SER A 78 9.28 8.02 -8.70
CA SER A 78 10.33 7.46 -7.85
C SER A 78 10.24 5.94 -7.79
N HIS A 79 11.39 5.27 -7.76
CA HIS A 79 11.46 3.81 -7.65
C HIS A 79 11.38 3.39 -6.18
N MET A 80 10.59 2.35 -5.94
CA MET A 80 10.43 1.68 -4.65
C MET A 80 10.69 0.19 -4.79
N TYR A 81 11.03 -0.47 -3.69
CA TYR A 81 11.29 -1.90 -3.67
C TYR A 81 10.03 -2.69 -3.34
N PHE A 82 9.70 -3.65 -4.17
CA PHE A 82 8.53 -4.53 -4.07
C PHE A 82 8.93 -6.00 -3.89
N ILE A 83 8.12 -6.72 -3.15
CA ILE A 83 8.12 -8.18 -3.12
C ILE A 83 6.73 -8.67 -2.68
N HIS A 84 5.85 -8.93 -3.65
CA HIS A 84 4.50 -9.41 -3.37
C HIS A 84 3.89 -10.11 -4.58
N SER A 85 3.00 -11.06 -4.32
CA SER A 85 2.22 -11.78 -5.35
C SER A 85 0.73 -11.42 -5.31
N TYR A 86 0.32 -10.68 -4.27
CA TYR A 86 -1.06 -10.26 -4.04
C TYR A 86 -1.15 -8.76 -4.04
N GLU A 87 -2.30 -8.25 -4.48
CA GLU A 87 -2.59 -6.82 -4.57
C GLU A 87 -3.81 -6.44 -3.77
N PHE A 88 -3.81 -5.21 -3.26
CA PHE A 88 -4.92 -4.60 -2.55
C PHE A 88 -5.85 -3.94 -3.57
N MET A 89 -7.07 -4.44 -3.68
CA MET A 89 -8.10 -3.91 -4.57
C MET A 89 -9.18 -3.21 -3.76
N THR A 90 -9.46 -1.95 -4.04
CA THR A 90 -10.53 -1.19 -3.40
C THR A 90 -11.33 -0.38 -4.41
N LYS A 91 -12.62 -0.22 -4.12
CA LYS A 91 -13.52 0.70 -4.84
C LYS A 91 -13.48 2.12 -4.27
N GLN A 92 -12.91 2.29 -3.07
CA GLN A 92 -12.71 3.60 -2.43
C GLN A 92 -11.52 4.32 -3.04
N LYS A 93 -11.71 4.87 -4.24
CA LYS A 93 -10.64 5.54 -5.01
C LYS A 93 -10.03 6.75 -4.30
N ASP A 94 -10.78 7.37 -3.43
CA ASP A 94 -10.37 8.51 -2.60
C ASP A 94 -9.28 8.15 -1.59
N CYS A 95 -9.15 6.88 -1.18
CA CYS A 95 -8.06 6.46 -0.31
C CYS A 95 -6.78 6.06 -1.06
N ILE A 96 -6.81 5.89 -2.39
CA ILE A 96 -5.63 5.51 -3.18
C ILE A 96 -4.76 6.75 -3.39
N VAL A 97 -3.51 6.69 -2.97
CA VAL A 97 -2.54 7.79 -3.11
C VAL A 97 -1.41 7.49 -4.08
N ALA A 98 -1.10 6.22 -4.31
CA ALA A 98 -0.12 5.82 -5.32
C ALA A 98 -0.46 4.47 -5.94
N THR A 99 -0.05 4.30 -7.20
CA THR A 99 -0.14 3.05 -7.96
C THR A 99 1.19 2.72 -8.61
N THR A 100 1.35 1.50 -9.09
CA THR A 100 2.44 1.09 -9.98
C THR A 100 1.88 0.30 -11.15
N ASN A 101 2.63 0.23 -12.24
CA ASN A 101 2.27 -0.62 -13.37
C ASN A 101 3.04 -1.95 -13.28
N TYR A 102 2.30 -3.04 -13.21
CA TYR A 102 2.83 -4.39 -13.33
C TYR A 102 1.85 -5.26 -14.13
N GLY A 103 1.81 -5.02 -15.44
CA GLY A 103 0.80 -5.56 -16.36
C GLY A 103 -0.54 -4.85 -16.26
N ASN A 104 -0.94 -4.49 -15.05
CA ASN A 104 -2.10 -3.65 -14.72
C ASN A 104 -1.68 -2.55 -13.76
N SER A 105 -2.54 -1.56 -13.57
CA SER A 105 -2.36 -0.57 -12.51
C SER A 105 -2.70 -1.19 -11.16
N ILE A 106 -1.71 -1.30 -10.30
CA ILE A 106 -1.81 -1.89 -8.95
C ILE A 106 -1.78 -0.79 -7.91
N THR A 107 -2.71 -0.82 -6.94
CA THR A 107 -2.67 0.07 -5.78
C THR A 107 -1.49 -0.27 -4.89
N VAL A 108 -0.60 0.69 -4.65
CA VAL A 108 0.61 0.49 -3.85
C VAL A 108 0.72 1.40 -2.64
N SER A 109 -0.18 2.36 -2.50
CA SER A 109 -0.31 3.12 -1.25
C SER A 109 -1.73 3.62 -1.06
N VAL A 110 -2.18 3.55 0.18
CA VAL A 110 -3.49 4.02 0.62
C VAL A 110 -3.36 4.90 1.86
N VAL A 111 -4.21 5.92 1.95
CA VAL A 111 -4.37 6.76 3.13
C VAL A 111 -5.86 6.98 3.37
N LYS A 112 -6.32 6.67 4.58
CA LYS A 112 -7.69 6.91 5.01
C LYS A 112 -7.68 7.35 6.48
N GLU A 113 -7.99 8.63 6.72
CA GLU A 113 -7.90 9.21 8.06
C GLU A 113 -6.51 8.96 8.69
N ASN A 114 -6.45 8.28 9.82
CA ASN A 114 -5.23 7.93 10.55
C ASN A 114 -4.56 6.62 10.08
N ILE A 115 -5.04 6.02 8.99
CA ILE A 115 -4.57 4.74 8.46
C ILE A 115 -3.75 4.98 7.21
N VAL A 116 -2.52 4.52 7.19
CA VAL A 116 -1.56 4.65 6.09
C VAL A 116 -1.03 3.28 5.72
N GLY A 117 -0.97 2.98 4.42
CA GLY A 117 -0.42 1.71 3.93
C GLY A 117 0.45 1.87 2.70
N THR A 118 1.50 1.05 2.60
CA THR A 118 2.30 0.87 1.39
C THR A 118 2.47 -0.61 1.08
N GLN A 119 2.36 -0.98 -0.20
CA GLN A 119 2.65 -2.34 -0.66
C GLN A 119 4.16 -2.55 -0.80
N PHE A 120 4.90 -1.53 -1.21
CA PHE A 120 6.36 -1.55 -1.23
C PHE A 120 6.93 -1.45 0.19
N HIS A 121 8.20 -1.79 0.31
CA HIS A 121 8.96 -1.72 1.55
C HIS A 121 9.75 -0.40 1.61
N PRO A 122 9.27 0.62 2.35
CA PRO A 122 10.02 1.89 2.47
C PRO A 122 11.40 1.68 3.09
N GLU A 123 11.53 0.77 4.05
CA GLU A 123 12.79 0.44 4.71
C GLU A 123 13.84 -0.16 3.76
N LYS A 124 13.39 -0.68 2.59
CA LYS A 124 14.24 -1.20 1.50
C LYS A 124 14.32 -0.29 0.29
N SER A 125 13.68 0.88 0.34
CA SER A 125 13.55 1.79 -0.80
C SER A 125 14.52 2.97 -0.74
N GLN A 126 15.66 2.80 -0.07
CA GLN A 126 16.76 3.77 0.03
C GLN A 126 16.26 5.15 0.50
N LYS A 127 16.80 6.24 -0.09
CA LYS A 127 16.49 7.62 0.32
C LYS A 127 14.99 7.94 0.25
N ASN A 128 14.30 7.54 -0.82
CA ASN A 128 12.88 7.81 -0.98
C ASN A 128 12.03 7.10 0.09
N GLY A 129 12.40 5.87 0.44
CA GLY A 129 11.75 5.13 1.50
C GLY A 129 11.94 5.77 2.87
N LEU A 130 13.16 6.25 3.17
CA LEU A 130 13.45 6.97 4.42
C LEU A 130 12.63 8.25 4.54
N ILE A 131 12.48 9.01 3.46
CA ILE A 131 11.64 10.23 3.43
C ILE A 131 10.19 9.87 3.79
N ILE A 132 9.64 8.79 3.23
CA ILE A 132 8.28 8.32 3.52
C ILE A 132 8.12 7.97 5.01
N LEU A 133 9.08 7.24 5.58
CA LEU A 133 9.07 6.90 7.01
C LEU A 133 9.16 8.15 7.89
N GLU A 134 10.04 9.09 7.56
CA GLU A 134 10.13 10.37 8.26
C GLU A 134 8.84 11.18 8.18
N ASN A 135 8.21 11.25 7.00
CA ASN A 135 6.95 11.95 6.82
C ASN A 135 5.85 11.36 7.70
N PHE A 136 5.79 10.04 7.82
CA PHE A 136 4.84 9.39 8.72
C PHE A 136 5.13 9.71 10.20
N LEU A 137 6.40 9.66 10.62
CA LEU A 137 6.77 9.95 12.01
C LEU A 137 6.52 11.40 12.42
N LYS A 138 6.58 12.33 11.48
CA LYS A 138 6.29 13.75 11.69
C LYS A 138 4.81 14.11 11.55
N TRP A 139 4.00 13.15 11.14
CA TRP A 139 2.59 13.39 10.89
C TRP A 139 1.80 13.51 12.19
N GLU A 140 1.20 14.65 12.39
CA GLU A 140 0.24 14.94 13.46
C GLU A 140 -1.17 14.75 12.90
N PHE A 141 -1.88 13.72 13.36
CA PHE A 141 -3.25 13.41 12.96
C PHE A 141 -4.24 13.86 14.04
#